data_f55d1ea5f8e9ef04f9d347145b92759f
#
_entry.id   f55d1ea5f8e9ef04f9d347145b92759f
#
_cell.length_a   1.000
_cell.length_b   1.000
_cell.length_c   1.000
_cell.angle_alpha   90.00
_cell.angle_beta   90.00
_cell.angle_gamma   90.00
#
_symmetry.space_group_name_H-M   'P 1'
#
loop_
_entity.id
_entity.type
_entity.pdbx_description
1 polymer ?
#
loop_
_entity_poly.entity_id
_entity_poly.type
_entity_poly.pdbx_seq_one_letter_code
_entity_poly.pdbx_strand_id
1 'polypeptide(L)'
;KNAGNPEVLTLDLFIQREAGFISLSLLLLVIFTLLGHPVYGLFFGAVFSGWMYLWLFQAVQKRQASIDRDIPDFLDILAITVLSGMSFRSSLERVCNHFDGPVAEEMQKTLHEMRLGVSRRDAFTATKERCRSDNIDNFVTTLLQSEELGTPIGDALASIVKEIRRERAQQVRRAAAKAQPKVALVATTT
;
A
#
# COMPACT_ATOMS: atom_id res chain seq x y z
N LYS A 1 28.53 -9.36 6.22
CA LYS A 1 27.29 -9.97 5.73
C LYS A 1 26.09 -9.17 6.24
N ASN A 2 25.98 -7.91 5.85
CA ASN A 2 24.86 -7.02 6.16
C ASN A 2 24.18 -6.66 4.85
N ALA A 3 23.61 -7.65 4.20
CA ALA A 3 22.73 -7.45 3.06
C ALA A 3 21.30 -7.64 3.58
N GLY A 4 20.53 -6.56 3.74
CA GLY A 4 19.11 -6.72 3.87
C GLY A 4 18.39 -5.89 4.91
N ASN A 5 18.52 -4.57 4.86
CA ASN A 5 17.48 -3.72 5.40
C ASN A 5 17.09 -2.68 4.34
N PRO A 6 16.16 -2.99 3.43
CA PRO A 6 15.74 -2.07 2.37
C PRO A 6 15.09 -0.80 2.94
N GLU A 7 14.59 -0.83 4.18
CA GLU A 7 13.97 0.34 4.82
C GLU A 7 14.97 1.43 5.19
N VAL A 8 16.18 1.06 5.63
CA VAL A 8 17.23 2.06 5.94
C VAL A 8 17.77 2.69 4.66
N LEU A 9 17.92 1.89 3.59
CA LEU A 9 18.38 2.38 2.30
C LEU A 9 17.36 3.33 1.65
N THR A 10 16.08 3.08 1.82
CA THR A 10 15.02 3.97 1.31
C THR A 10 14.91 5.25 2.12
N LEU A 11 15.10 5.22 3.43
CA LEU A 11 15.09 6.42 4.29
C LEU A 11 16.30 7.32 4.01
N ASP A 12 17.51 6.76 3.93
CA ASP A 12 18.72 7.53 3.63
C ASP A 12 18.69 8.11 2.22
N LEU A 13 18.26 7.35 1.23
CA LEU A 13 18.07 7.83 -0.14
C LEU A 13 16.95 8.87 -0.23
N PHE A 14 15.92 8.73 0.59
CA PHE A 14 14.82 9.68 0.66
C PHE A 14 15.29 11.01 1.28
N ILE A 15 15.98 10.97 2.44
CA ILE A 15 16.52 12.15 3.13
C ILE A 15 17.59 12.84 2.24
N GLN A 16 18.47 12.08 1.59
CA GLN A 16 19.47 12.61 0.68
C GLN A 16 18.83 13.31 -0.52
N ARG A 17 17.74 12.76 -1.03
CA ARG A 17 17.00 13.35 -2.15
C ARG A 17 16.21 14.59 -1.74
N GLU A 18 15.57 14.58 -0.57
CA GLU A 18 14.92 15.76 -0.01
C GLU A 18 15.91 16.89 0.28
N ALA A 19 17.04 16.58 0.91
CA ALA A 19 18.11 17.55 1.15
C ALA A 19 18.66 18.14 -0.16
N GLY A 20 18.80 17.34 -1.20
CA GLY A 20 19.20 17.78 -2.53
C GLY A 20 18.21 18.76 -3.17
N PHE A 21 16.92 18.49 -3.07
CA PHE A 21 15.88 19.37 -3.63
C PHE A 21 15.70 20.66 -2.83
N ILE A 22 15.79 20.58 -1.49
CA ILE A 22 15.76 21.78 -0.63
C ILE A 22 16.97 22.68 -0.91
N SER A 23 18.17 22.10 -1.07
CA SER A 23 19.39 22.84 -1.39
C SER A 23 19.31 23.49 -2.77
N LEU A 24 18.75 22.80 -3.78
CA LEU A 24 18.54 23.33 -5.11
C LEU A 24 17.51 24.46 -5.13
N SER A 25 16.42 24.33 -4.39
CA SER A 25 15.40 25.38 -4.24
C SER A 25 15.96 26.62 -3.57
N LEU A 26 16.78 26.45 -2.53
CA LEU A 26 17.45 27.54 -1.81
C LEU A 26 18.50 28.22 -2.69
N LEU A 27 19.24 27.46 -3.47
CA LEU A 27 20.22 27.98 -4.43
C LEU A 27 19.57 28.81 -5.53
N LEU A 28 18.44 28.35 -6.09
CA LEU A 28 17.65 29.11 -7.06
C LEU A 28 17.12 30.39 -6.46
N LEU A 29 16.63 30.37 -5.22
CA LEU A 29 16.14 31.57 -4.53
C LEU A 29 17.26 32.59 -4.34
N VAL A 30 18.45 32.17 -3.95
CA VAL A 30 19.64 33.04 -3.80
C VAL A 30 20.06 33.65 -5.15
N ILE A 31 20.11 32.86 -6.22
CA ILE A 31 20.49 33.33 -7.56
C ILE A 31 19.50 34.38 -8.06
N PHE A 32 18.20 34.17 -7.94
CA PHE A 32 17.18 35.11 -8.38
C PHE A 32 17.13 36.39 -7.53
N THR A 33 17.45 36.33 -6.23
CA THR A 33 17.58 37.54 -5.39
C THR A 33 18.81 38.35 -5.77
N LEU A 34 19.94 37.72 -6.11
CA LEU A 34 21.15 38.39 -6.59
C LEU A 34 20.97 39.04 -7.97
N LEU A 35 20.10 38.47 -8.82
CA LEU A 35 19.73 39.04 -10.14
C LEU A 35 18.71 40.18 -10.06
N GLY A 36 18.28 40.60 -8.87
CA GLY A 36 17.35 41.70 -8.68
C GLY A 36 15.87 41.38 -8.93
N HIS A 37 15.54 40.11 -9.08
CA HIS A 37 14.18 39.64 -9.37
C HIS A 37 13.65 38.66 -8.30
N PRO A 38 13.48 39.06 -7.04
CA PRO A 38 13.09 38.14 -5.94
C PRO A 38 11.72 37.48 -6.13
N VAL A 39 10.81 38.16 -6.86
CA VAL A 39 9.45 37.60 -7.14
C VAL A 39 9.50 36.34 -7.96
N TYR A 40 10.41 36.25 -8.94
CA TYR A 40 10.57 35.03 -9.75
C TYR A 40 11.18 33.89 -8.94
N GLY A 41 12.10 34.17 -8.02
CA GLY A 41 12.67 33.16 -7.12
C GLY A 41 11.61 32.52 -6.21
N LEU A 42 10.72 33.36 -5.65
CA LEU A 42 9.59 32.89 -4.85
C LEU A 42 8.60 32.05 -5.67
N PHE A 43 8.28 32.48 -6.89
CA PHE A 43 7.35 31.78 -7.76
C PHE A 43 7.90 30.39 -8.17
N PHE A 44 9.13 30.32 -8.63
CA PHE A 44 9.76 29.05 -9.01
C PHE A 44 9.98 28.12 -7.81
N GLY A 45 10.33 28.66 -6.64
CA GLY A 45 10.45 27.89 -5.40
C GLY A 45 9.10 27.27 -4.98
N ALA A 46 8.01 28.03 -5.06
CA ALA A 46 6.66 27.56 -4.73
C ALA A 46 6.16 26.49 -5.72
N VAL A 47 6.38 26.70 -7.03
CA VAL A 47 5.99 25.74 -8.07
C VAL A 47 6.76 24.44 -7.91
N PHE A 48 8.07 24.50 -7.66
CA PHE A 48 8.91 23.32 -7.49
C PHE A 48 8.58 22.54 -6.22
N SER A 49 8.32 23.24 -5.10
CA SER A 49 7.86 22.63 -3.85
C SER A 49 6.49 21.97 -4.02
N GLY A 50 5.55 22.62 -4.71
CA GLY A 50 4.23 22.04 -5.01
C GLY A 50 4.30 20.79 -5.90
N TRP A 51 5.16 20.82 -6.92
CA TRP A 51 5.40 19.66 -7.80
C TRP A 51 5.93 18.46 -7.03
N MET A 52 6.88 18.69 -6.13
CA MET A 52 7.45 17.65 -5.29
C MET A 52 6.42 17.03 -4.35
N TYR A 53 5.57 17.85 -3.73
CA TYR A 53 4.48 17.38 -2.87
C TYR A 53 3.49 16.50 -3.62
N LEU A 54 3.11 16.90 -4.83
CA LEU A 54 2.22 16.12 -5.70
C LEU A 54 2.85 14.77 -6.10
N TRP A 55 4.14 14.78 -6.41
CA TRP A 55 4.86 13.55 -6.78
C TRP A 55 4.95 12.56 -5.62
N LEU A 56 5.24 13.07 -4.40
CA LEU A 56 5.28 12.25 -3.20
C LEU A 56 3.91 11.64 -2.88
N PHE A 57 2.87 12.46 -2.98
CA PHE A 57 1.49 12.00 -2.78
C PHE A 57 1.10 10.89 -3.77
N GLN A 58 1.48 11.05 -5.04
CA GLN A 58 1.26 10.02 -6.06
C GLN A 58 2.02 8.71 -5.77
N ALA A 59 3.26 8.79 -5.26
CA ALA A 59 4.04 7.61 -4.92
C ALA A 59 3.40 6.79 -3.78
N VAL A 60 2.91 7.48 -2.74
CA VAL A 60 2.18 6.84 -1.63
C VAL A 60 0.87 6.21 -2.11
N GLN A 61 0.09 6.94 -2.91
CA GLN A 61 -1.15 6.40 -3.48
C GLN A 61 -0.91 5.19 -4.39
N LYS A 62 0.16 5.21 -5.18
CA LYS A 62 0.52 4.09 -6.05
C LYS A 62 0.87 2.84 -5.23
N ARG A 63 1.61 2.99 -4.13
CA ARG A 63 1.93 1.88 -3.22
C ARG A 63 0.65 1.30 -2.59
N GLN A 64 -0.25 2.17 -2.12
CA GLN A 64 -1.53 1.77 -1.55
C GLN A 64 -2.43 1.05 -2.56
N ALA A 65 -2.55 1.60 -3.77
CA ALA A 65 -3.28 0.95 -4.86
C ALA A 65 -2.70 -0.43 -5.25
N SER A 66 -1.38 -0.61 -5.15
CA SER A 66 -0.76 -1.93 -5.35
C SER A 66 -1.16 -2.90 -4.24
N ILE A 67 -1.17 -2.48 -2.97
CA ILE A 67 -1.62 -3.30 -1.84
C ILE A 67 -3.07 -3.75 -2.08
N ASP A 68 -3.98 -2.82 -2.38
CA ASP A 68 -5.39 -3.14 -2.60
C ASP A 68 -5.64 -4.06 -3.80
N ARG A 69 -4.77 -3.98 -4.81
CA ARG A 69 -4.84 -4.86 -5.98
C ARG A 69 -4.37 -6.27 -5.67
N ASP A 70 -3.29 -6.40 -4.92
CA ASP A 70 -2.58 -7.66 -4.75
C ASP A 70 -3.08 -8.46 -3.54
N ILE A 71 -3.74 -7.81 -2.56
CA ILE A 71 -4.24 -8.45 -1.34
C ILE A 71 -5.19 -9.63 -1.57
N PRO A 72 -6.15 -9.62 -2.52
CA PRO A 72 -7.04 -10.75 -2.72
C PRO A 72 -6.30 -12.01 -3.17
N ASP A 73 -5.35 -11.85 -4.07
CA ASP A 73 -4.56 -12.98 -4.60
C ASP A 73 -3.64 -13.52 -3.50
N PHE A 74 -3.06 -12.63 -2.68
CA PHE A 74 -2.27 -13.01 -1.51
C PHE A 74 -3.10 -13.81 -0.49
N LEU A 75 -4.29 -13.32 -0.14
CA LEU A 75 -5.19 -13.98 0.81
C LEU A 75 -5.74 -15.31 0.27
N ASP A 76 -5.95 -15.42 -1.04
CA ASP A 76 -6.40 -16.65 -1.68
C ASP A 76 -5.36 -17.77 -1.52
N ILE A 77 -4.10 -17.47 -1.82
CA ILE A 77 -2.99 -18.41 -1.65
C ILE A 77 -2.80 -18.76 -0.16
N LEU A 78 -2.92 -17.76 0.72
CA LEU A 78 -2.84 -17.96 2.17
C LEU A 78 -3.95 -18.88 2.67
N ALA A 79 -5.20 -18.67 2.24
CA ALA A 79 -6.34 -19.49 2.61
C ALA A 79 -6.14 -20.95 2.17
N ILE A 80 -5.74 -21.18 0.92
CA ILE A 80 -5.47 -22.53 0.40
C ILE A 80 -4.36 -23.21 1.22
N THR A 81 -3.31 -22.46 1.58
CA THR A 81 -2.18 -23.01 2.33
C THR A 81 -2.57 -23.36 3.78
N VAL A 82 -3.40 -22.54 4.43
CA VAL A 82 -3.95 -22.86 5.77
C VAL A 82 -4.91 -24.05 5.71
N LEU A 83 -5.79 -24.10 4.71
CA LEU A 83 -6.75 -25.20 4.52
C LEU A 83 -6.05 -26.53 4.20
N SER A 84 -4.82 -26.51 3.71
CA SER A 84 -4.00 -27.72 3.53
C SER A 84 -3.47 -28.30 4.84
N GLY A 85 -3.80 -27.70 5.98
CA GLY A 85 -3.42 -28.17 7.32
C GLY A 85 -2.14 -27.54 7.89
N MET A 86 -1.54 -26.59 7.20
CA MET A 86 -0.40 -25.85 7.74
C MET A 86 -0.84 -24.84 8.80
N SER A 87 0.02 -24.60 9.80
CA SER A 87 -0.24 -23.54 10.79
C SER A 87 -0.31 -22.19 10.08
N PHE A 88 -1.15 -21.28 10.57
CA PHE A 88 -1.29 -19.92 10.01
C PHE A 88 0.05 -19.21 9.84
N ARG A 89 0.92 -19.27 10.87
CA ARG A 89 2.24 -18.64 10.83
C ARG A 89 3.12 -19.20 9.73
N SER A 90 3.19 -20.54 9.62
CA SER A 90 4.00 -21.18 8.58
C SER A 90 3.44 -20.93 7.18
N SER A 91 2.11 -20.88 7.06
CA SER A 91 1.44 -20.53 5.80
C SER A 91 1.78 -19.10 5.38
N LEU A 92 1.69 -18.15 6.31
CA LEU A 92 2.01 -16.75 6.05
C LEU A 92 3.49 -16.58 5.64
N GLU A 93 4.43 -17.22 6.36
CA GLU A 93 5.85 -17.22 5.99
C GLU A 93 6.08 -17.78 4.58
N ARG A 94 5.42 -18.89 4.26
CA ARG A 94 5.55 -19.52 2.95
C ARG A 94 5.01 -18.64 1.83
N VAL A 95 3.85 -18.04 2.01
CA VAL A 95 3.26 -17.13 1.03
C VAL A 95 4.12 -15.89 0.84
N CYS A 96 4.59 -15.26 1.92
CA CYS A 96 5.48 -14.09 1.85
C CYS A 96 6.81 -14.36 1.12
N ASN A 97 7.29 -15.60 1.12
CA ASN A 97 8.54 -15.97 0.43
C ASN A 97 8.34 -16.22 -1.08
N HIS A 98 7.10 -16.38 -1.53
CA HIS A 98 6.76 -16.69 -2.92
C HIS A 98 5.93 -15.59 -3.59
N PHE A 99 5.49 -14.61 -2.83
CA PHE A 99 4.70 -13.50 -3.31
C PHE A 99 5.55 -12.22 -3.27
N ASP A 100 5.64 -11.53 -4.41
CA ASP A 100 6.37 -10.29 -4.53
C ASP A 100 5.43 -9.10 -4.37
N GLY A 101 5.96 -7.99 -3.84
CA GLY A 101 5.25 -6.73 -3.80
C GLY A 101 4.96 -6.21 -2.38
N PRO A 102 4.30 -5.03 -2.30
CA PRO A 102 4.13 -4.31 -1.04
C PRO A 102 3.35 -5.08 0.03
N VAL A 103 2.42 -5.97 -0.37
CA VAL A 103 1.66 -6.81 0.56
C VAL A 103 2.59 -7.79 1.27
N ALA A 104 3.45 -8.48 0.51
CA ALA A 104 4.40 -9.43 1.07
C ALA A 104 5.41 -8.74 2.00
N GLU A 105 5.90 -7.55 1.61
CA GLU A 105 6.82 -6.75 2.43
C GLU A 105 6.19 -6.41 3.80
N GLU A 106 4.96 -5.91 3.83
CA GLU A 106 4.29 -5.56 5.09
C GLU A 106 3.98 -6.80 5.94
N MET A 107 3.60 -7.91 5.32
CA MET A 107 3.38 -9.17 6.04
C MET A 107 4.68 -9.79 6.57
N GLN A 108 5.80 -9.69 5.83
CA GLN A 108 7.11 -10.08 6.33
C GLN A 108 7.53 -9.25 7.54
N LYS A 109 7.26 -7.94 7.52
CA LYS A 109 7.50 -7.06 8.66
C LYS A 109 6.68 -7.47 9.87
N THR A 110 5.39 -7.76 9.68
CA THR A 110 4.50 -8.27 10.72
C THR A 110 5.04 -9.58 11.32
N LEU A 111 5.48 -10.51 10.47
CA LEU A 111 6.12 -11.75 10.92
C LEU A 111 7.41 -11.48 11.71
N HIS A 112 8.20 -10.50 11.30
CA HIS A 112 9.42 -10.12 12.00
C HIS A 112 9.12 -9.54 13.38
N GLU A 113 8.14 -8.63 13.49
CA GLU A 113 7.67 -8.09 14.78
C GLU A 113 7.22 -9.21 15.74
N MET A 114 6.45 -10.18 15.24
CA MET A 114 6.07 -11.35 16.04
C MET A 114 7.25 -12.24 16.44
N ARG A 115 8.32 -12.34 15.64
CA ARG A 115 9.57 -13.05 16.04
C ARG A 115 10.31 -12.34 17.16
N LEU A 116 10.22 -11.01 17.21
CA LEU A 116 10.79 -10.17 18.27
C LEU A 116 9.97 -10.18 19.56
N GLY A 117 8.85 -10.92 19.59
CA GLY A 117 8.00 -11.06 20.78
C GLY A 117 6.81 -10.10 20.84
N VAL A 118 6.56 -9.32 19.81
CA VAL A 118 5.35 -8.51 19.72
C VAL A 118 4.13 -9.46 19.60
N SER A 119 3.06 -9.15 20.33
CA SER A 119 1.85 -9.96 20.26
C SER A 119 1.28 -9.98 18.84
N ARG A 120 0.62 -11.08 18.46
CA ARG A 120 -0.04 -11.17 17.15
C ARG A 120 -1.02 -10.01 16.93
N ARG A 121 -1.83 -9.69 17.95
CA ARG A 121 -2.80 -8.60 17.91
C ARG A 121 -2.11 -7.27 17.60
N ASP A 122 -1.06 -6.93 18.33
CA ASP A 122 -0.36 -5.66 18.17
C ASP A 122 0.35 -5.57 16.81
N ALA A 123 1.01 -6.64 16.37
CA ALA A 123 1.69 -6.71 15.10
C ALA A 123 0.73 -6.52 13.91
N PHE A 124 -0.43 -7.18 13.92
CA PHE A 124 -1.43 -7.00 12.87
C PHE A 124 -2.14 -5.65 12.95
N THR A 125 -2.38 -5.12 14.14
CA THR A 125 -2.93 -3.76 14.31
C THR A 125 -1.98 -2.71 13.75
N ALA A 126 -0.68 -2.83 14.01
CA ALA A 126 0.32 -1.96 13.41
C ALA A 126 0.37 -2.07 11.88
N THR A 127 0.18 -3.29 11.33
CA THR A 127 0.09 -3.51 9.89
C THR A 127 -1.12 -2.79 9.26
N LYS A 128 -2.29 -2.87 9.92
CA LYS A 128 -3.49 -2.14 9.53
C LYS A 128 -3.25 -0.62 9.43
N GLU A 129 -2.59 -0.04 10.44
CA GLU A 129 -2.27 1.39 10.47
C GLU A 129 -1.26 1.81 9.39
N ARG A 130 -0.29 0.94 9.08
CA ARG A 130 0.71 1.21 8.04
C ARG A 130 0.12 1.13 6.63
N CYS A 131 -0.70 0.13 6.37
CA CYS A 131 -1.23 -0.13 5.02
C CYS A 131 -2.36 0.82 4.63
N ARG A 132 -3.19 1.28 5.58
CA ARG A 132 -4.37 2.14 5.36
C ARG A 132 -5.26 1.67 4.21
N SER A 133 -5.50 0.37 4.14
CA SER A 133 -6.27 -0.31 3.10
C SER A 133 -7.50 -0.96 3.74
N ASP A 134 -8.68 -0.72 3.19
CA ASP A 134 -9.93 -1.30 3.67
C ASP A 134 -9.89 -2.84 3.63
N ASN A 135 -9.23 -3.40 2.62
CA ASN A 135 -9.07 -4.84 2.49
C ASN A 135 -8.17 -5.43 3.58
N ILE A 136 -7.06 -4.75 3.92
CA ILE A 136 -6.18 -5.14 5.04
C ILE A 136 -6.92 -4.98 6.37
N ASP A 137 -7.69 -3.91 6.52
CA ASP A 137 -8.49 -3.63 7.70
C ASP A 137 -9.49 -4.76 7.97
N ASN A 138 -10.26 -5.13 6.95
CA ASN A 138 -11.22 -6.22 7.00
C ASN A 138 -10.53 -7.57 7.31
N PHE A 139 -9.41 -7.86 6.63
CA PHE A 139 -8.61 -9.05 6.89
C PHE A 139 -8.14 -9.14 8.35
N VAL A 140 -7.50 -8.09 8.85
CA VAL A 140 -6.95 -8.07 10.22
C VAL A 140 -8.07 -8.19 11.25
N THR A 141 -9.15 -7.44 11.07
CA THR A 141 -10.30 -7.46 11.98
C THR A 141 -10.91 -8.86 12.05
N THR A 142 -11.17 -9.48 10.90
CA THR A 142 -11.73 -10.83 10.83
C THR A 142 -10.79 -11.89 11.40
N LEU A 143 -9.48 -11.75 11.14
CA LEU A 143 -8.44 -12.63 11.69
C LEU A 143 -8.45 -12.60 13.22
N LEU A 144 -8.43 -11.42 13.81
CA LEU A 144 -8.41 -11.25 15.27
C LEU A 144 -9.72 -11.70 15.91
N GLN A 145 -10.86 -11.45 15.28
CA GLN A 145 -12.16 -11.94 15.74
C GLN A 145 -12.25 -13.47 15.69
N SER A 146 -11.77 -14.10 14.63
CA SER A 146 -11.78 -15.56 14.52
C SER A 146 -10.91 -16.22 15.59
N GLU A 147 -9.82 -15.58 15.98
CA GLU A 147 -8.95 -16.04 17.06
C GLU A 147 -9.64 -15.93 18.45
N GLU A 148 -10.36 -14.84 18.70
CA GLU A 148 -11.14 -14.65 19.94
C GLU A 148 -12.29 -15.65 20.07
N LEU A 149 -12.96 -15.95 18.96
CA LEU A 149 -14.09 -16.88 18.92
C LEU A 149 -13.66 -18.35 18.83
N GLY A 150 -12.36 -18.62 18.65
CA GLY A 150 -11.84 -19.98 18.44
C GLY A 150 -12.31 -20.64 17.15
N THR A 151 -12.74 -19.83 16.15
CA THR A 151 -13.16 -20.35 14.85
C THR A 151 -11.96 -20.71 13.98
N PRO A 152 -12.07 -21.71 13.07
CA PRO A 152 -10.98 -22.07 12.17
C PRO A 152 -10.57 -20.88 11.29
N ILE A 153 -9.30 -20.46 11.37
CA ILE A 153 -8.77 -19.32 10.62
C ILE A 153 -8.91 -19.53 9.09
N GLY A 154 -8.82 -20.78 8.63
CA GLY A 154 -9.00 -21.13 7.22
C GLY A 154 -10.38 -20.73 6.67
N ASP A 155 -11.43 -20.97 7.43
CA ASP A 155 -12.81 -20.64 7.04
C ASP A 155 -13.03 -19.12 7.04
N ALA A 156 -12.45 -18.43 8.03
CA ALA A 156 -12.48 -16.98 8.09
C ALA A 156 -11.78 -16.36 6.86
N LEU A 157 -10.60 -16.85 6.49
CA LEU A 157 -9.87 -16.41 5.29
C LEU A 157 -10.66 -16.68 4.01
N ALA A 158 -11.25 -17.85 3.86
CA ALA A 158 -12.05 -18.18 2.68
C ALA A 158 -13.28 -17.26 2.53
N SER A 159 -13.90 -16.86 3.64
CA SER A 159 -15.03 -15.92 3.62
C SER A 159 -14.61 -14.52 3.19
N ILE A 160 -13.47 -14.01 3.67
CA ILE A 160 -12.90 -12.71 3.30
C ILE A 160 -12.60 -12.68 1.80
N VAL A 161 -11.90 -13.68 1.29
CA VAL A 161 -11.55 -13.78 -0.14
C VAL A 161 -12.81 -13.74 -1.00
N LYS A 162 -13.85 -14.47 -0.61
CA LYS A 162 -15.14 -14.49 -1.32
C LYS A 162 -15.81 -13.10 -1.31
N GLU A 163 -15.73 -12.37 -0.23
CA GLU A 163 -16.30 -11.03 -0.11
C GLU A 163 -15.55 -10.03 -0.99
N ILE A 164 -14.22 -9.98 -0.88
CA ILE A 164 -13.38 -9.09 -1.72
C ILE A 164 -13.59 -9.35 -3.21
N ARG A 165 -13.69 -10.62 -3.63
CA ARG A 165 -13.97 -10.98 -5.03
C ARG A 165 -15.35 -10.51 -5.48
N ARG A 166 -16.36 -10.57 -4.60
CA ARG A 166 -17.72 -10.07 -4.89
C ARG A 166 -17.72 -8.55 -5.06
N GLU A 167 -17.04 -7.83 -4.20
CA GLU A 167 -16.94 -6.37 -4.27
C GLU A 167 -16.25 -5.92 -5.57
N ARG A 168 -15.15 -6.58 -5.93
CA ARG A 168 -14.48 -6.31 -7.22
C ARG A 168 -15.39 -6.56 -8.42
N ALA A 169 -16.09 -7.68 -8.43
CA ALA A 169 -17.03 -7.97 -9.51
C ALA A 169 -18.15 -6.92 -9.61
N GLN A 170 -18.65 -6.42 -8.47
CA GLN A 170 -19.62 -5.34 -8.44
C GLN A 170 -19.05 -4.01 -8.92
N GLN A 171 -17.82 -3.67 -8.53
CA GLN A 171 -17.15 -2.45 -8.98
C GLN A 171 -16.97 -2.43 -10.51
N VAL A 172 -16.53 -3.55 -11.09
CA VAL A 172 -16.42 -3.70 -12.56
C VAL A 172 -17.78 -3.54 -13.24
N ARG A 173 -18.84 -4.18 -12.71
CA ARG A 173 -20.20 -4.04 -13.25
C ARG A 173 -20.70 -2.60 -13.16
N ARG A 174 -20.47 -1.90 -12.04
CA ARG A 174 -20.84 -0.49 -11.87
C ARG A 174 -20.05 0.43 -12.82
N ALA A 175 -18.78 0.17 -13.05
CA ALA A 175 -17.96 0.91 -14.00
C ALA A 175 -18.46 0.71 -15.44
N ALA A 176 -18.78 -0.52 -15.84
CA ALA A 176 -19.37 -0.83 -17.14
C ALA A 176 -20.73 -0.17 -17.34
N ALA A 177 -21.61 -0.20 -16.32
CA ALA A 177 -22.92 0.46 -16.40
C ALA A 177 -22.82 1.99 -16.52
N LYS A 178 -21.80 2.62 -15.93
CA LYS A 178 -21.55 4.06 -16.09
C LYS A 178 -20.96 4.44 -17.44
N ALA A 179 -20.36 3.52 -18.16
CA ALA A 179 -19.79 3.75 -19.49
C ALA A 179 -20.86 3.69 -20.61
N GLN A 180 -21.93 2.92 -20.42
CA GLN A 180 -23.00 2.75 -21.42
C GLN A 180 -23.69 4.06 -21.86
N PRO A 181 -24.10 5.00 -20.99
CA PRO A 181 -24.78 6.22 -21.45
C PRO A 181 -23.89 7.16 -22.25
N LYS A 182 -22.56 7.12 -22.08
CA LYS A 182 -21.63 7.96 -22.86
C LYS A 182 -21.52 7.49 -24.32
N VAL A 183 -21.61 6.21 -24.57
CA VAL A 183 -21.55 5.64 -25.93
C VAL A 183 -22.85 5.90 -26.70
N ALA A 184 -23.99 5.83 -26.00
CA ALA A 184 -25.28 6.13 -26.61
C ALA A 184 -25.41 7.61 -27.05
N LEU A 185 -24.82 8.54 -26.32
CA LEU A 185 -24.86 9.99 -26.63
C LEU A 185 -24.01 10.33 -27.85
N VAL A 186 -22.91 9.63 -28.10
CA VAL A 186 -22.03 9.81 -29.26
C VAL A 186 -22.70 9.21 -30.53
N ALA A 187 -23.45 8.11 -30.39
CA ALA A 187 -24.11 7.45 -31.50
C ALA A 187 -25.38 8.20 -32.02
N THR A 188 -25.95 9.13 -31.23
CA THR A 188 -27.13 9.94 -31.62
C THR A 188 -26.74 11.28 -32.22
N THR A 189 -25.48 11.65 -32.31
CA THR A 189 -25.02 12.93 -32.90
C THR A 189 -24.39 12.77 -34.29
N THR A 190 -24.47 11.56 -34.90
CA THR A 190 -24.09 11.26 -36.28
C THR A 190 -25.30 10.93 -37.10
#